data_617bff803f37286d34b496522f3b2328
#
_entry.id   617bff803f37286d34b496522f3b2328
#
_cell.length_a   1.000
_cell.length_b   1.000
_cell.length_c   1.000
_cell.angle_alpha   90.00
_cell.angle_beta   90.00
_cell.angle_gamma   90.00
#
_symmetry.space_group_name_H-M   'P 1'
#
loop_
_entity.id
_entity.type
_entity.pdbx_description
1 polymer ?
#
loop_
_entity_poly.entity_id
_entity_poly.type
_entity_poly.pdbx_seq_one_letter_code
_entity_poly.pdbx_strand_id
1 'polypeptide(L)'
;MENQDTFQPEQPTNEIEELSHTDKIVGVISEPSNLFSKLSFLSTKATDWLLPLLLLIIVAIVSTFIYMSNPEIKLEMQQQQEKAMREQFQKMVESGQMTQQQVDEQLDKTAEMMNNPMIIYLIPSISIFVIMLLWFFIFTTIAFLISKFAFKGDGSYSQAMTAMGLPMYISVLQSIILVIVGLLMGKMLTGLNPASLTGMDIKTLPGFLLSRLDVFSIWFYIVVGIAFAKMFKSDNVKKYIFTSIGFWLVFMF
;
A
#
# COMPACT_ATOMS: atom_id res chain seq x y z
N MET A 1 6.68 -72.94 -8.81
CA MET A 1 6.94 -71.60 -9.39
C MET A 1 6.30 -70.59 -8.45
N GLU A 2 7.04 -70.11 -7.55
CA GLU A 2 6.64 -69.24 -6.46
C GLU A 2 6.82 -67.75 -6.91
N ASN A 3 5.72 -67.02 -7.08
CA ASN A 3 5.76 -65.61 -7.41
C ASN A 3 6.22 -64.85 -6.19
N GLN A 4 7.45 -64.33 -6.23
CA GLN A 4 7.93 -63.33 -5.29
C GLN A 4 7.38 -61.97 -5.72
N ASP A 5 6.27 -61.54 -5.10
CA ASP A 5 5.85 -60.17 -5.11
C ASP A 5 6.91 -59.31 -4.42
N THR A 6 7.72 -58.62 -5.21
CA THR A 6 8.66 -57.61 -4.74
C THR A 6 7.89 -56.39 -4.29
N PHE A 7 7.66 -56.30 -2.99
CA PHE A 7 7.18 -55.11 -2.32
C PHE A 7 8.23 -54.01 -2.51
N GLN A 8 7.99 -53.09 -3.46
CA GLN A 8 8.74 -51.84 -3.53
C GLN A 8 8.13 -50.89 -2.49
N PRO A 9 8.91 -50.42 -1.49
CA PRO A 9 8.44 -49.39 -0.61
C PRO A 9 8.23 -48.12 -1.44
N GLU A 10 7.01 -47.61 -1.48
CA GLU A 10 6.70 -46.27 -1.98
C GLU A 10 7.60 -45.29 -1.23
N GLN A 11 8.54 -44.69 -1.93
CA GLN A 11 9.29 -43.57 -1.40
C GLN A 11 8.28 -42.44 -1.23
N PRO A 12 8.20 -41.80 -0.03
CA PRO A 12 7.36 -40.61 0.13
C PRO A 12 7.90 -39.57 -0.83
N THR A 13 7.21 -39.35 -1.93
CA THR A 13 7.38 -38.16 -2.76
C THR A 13 7.07 -36.97 -1.86
N ASN A 14 8.10 -36.32 -1.33
CA ASN A 14 8.01 -34.98 -0.75
C ASN A 14 7.67 -34.02 -1.90
N GLU A 15 6.50 -34.18 -2.50
CA GLU A 15 5.89 -33.11 -3.28
C GLU A 15 5.67 -31.97 -2.31
N ILE A 16 6.50 -30.93 -2.42
CA ILE A 16 6.28 -29.68 -1.69
C ILE A 16 4.96 -29.16 -2.21
N GLU A 17 3.90 -29.40 -1.43
CA GLU A 17 2.52 -29.09 -1.78
C GLU A 17 2.43 -27.60 -2.13
N GLU A 18 2.04 -27.30 -3.37
CA GLU A 18 1.89 -25.92 -3.83
C GLU A 18 0.81 -25.23 -2.99
N LEU A 19 1.20 -24.17 -2.27
CA LEU A 19 0.26 -23.40 -1.48
C LEU A 19 -0.81 -22.76 -2.37
N SER A 20 -2.07 -22.97 -2.04
CA SER A 20 -3.17 -22.27 -2.68
C SER A 20 -3.06 -20.76 -2.43
N HIS A 21 -3.69 -19.95 -3.29
CA HIS A 21 -3.65 -18.49 -3.09
C HIS A 21 -4.34 -18.07 -1.79
N THR A 22 -5.40 -18.78 -1.39
CA THR A 22 -6.10 -18.56 -0.11
C THR A 22 -5.19 -18.84 1.08
N ASP A 23 -4.39 -19.92 1.03
CA ASP A 23 -3.42 -20.22 2.10
C ASP A 23 -2.36 -19.12 2.23
N LYS A 24 -1.96 -18.52 1.09
CA LYS A 24 -1.04 -17.38 1.09
C LYS A 24 -1.66 -16.14 1.75
N ILE A 25 -2.93 -15.84 1.48
CA ILE A 25 -3.64 -14.72 2.13
C ILE A 25 -3.72 -14.94 3.64
N VAL A 26 -4.18 -16.12 4.06
CA VAL A 26 -4.27 -16.47 5.48
C VAL A 26 -2.90 -16.44 6.14
N GLY A 27 -1.89 -17.00 5.50
CA GLY A 27 -0.53 -17.05 6.01
C GLY A 27 0.11 -15.66 6.18
N VAL A 28 -0.15 -14.71 5.27
CA VAL A 28 0.32 -13.31 5.42
C VAL A 28 -0.22 -12.66 6.69
N ILE A 29 -1.48 -12.95 7.02
CA ILE A 29 -2.19 -12.35 8.15
C ILE A 29 -1.81 -13.04 9.47
N SER A 30 -1.79 -14.38 9.49
CA SER A 30 -1.67 -15.18 10.72
C SER A 30 -0.23 -15.61 11.03
N GLU A 31 0.50 -16.07 10.01
CA GLU A 31 1.81 -16.70 10.19
C GLU A 31 2.83 -16.29 9.10
N PRO A 32 3.15 -14.97 8.96
CA PRO A 32 3.98 -14.51 7.84
C PRO A 32 5.36 -15.15 7.80
N SER A 33 5.96 -15.41 8.96
CA SER A 33 7.28 -16.05 9.03
C SER A 33 7.28 -17.47 8.46
N ASN A 34 6.26 -18.27 8.77
CA ASN A 34 6.11 -19.63 8.28
C ASN A 34 5.80 -19.63 6.77
N LEU A 35 4.84 -18.80 6.34
CA LEU A 35 4.48 -18.64 4.94
C LEU A 35 5.70 -18.33 4.07
N PHE A 36 6.42 -17.24 4.37
CA PHE A 36 7.54 -16.80 3.54
C PHE A 36 8.75 -17.73 3.62
N SER A 37 8.91 -18.46 4.74
CA SER A 37 9.91 -19.54 4.79
C SER A 37 9.59 -20.65 3.80
N LYS A 38 8.34 -21.11 3.70
CA LYS A 38 7.91 -22.11 2.72
C LYS A 38 8.05 -21.59 1.29
N LEU A 39 7.58 -20.36 1.03
CA LEU A 39 7.65 -19.73 -0.29
C LEU A 39 9.09 -19.53 -0.79
N SER A 40 10.07 -19.40 0.11
CA SER A 40 11.48 -19.25 -0.29
C SER A 40 12.07 -20.45 -1.01
N PHE A 41 11.43 -21.62 -0.89
CA PHE A 41 11.81 -22.87 -1.56
C PHE A 41 10.92 -23.20 -2.77
N LEU A 42 9.83 -22.47 -2.95
CA LEU A 42 8.89 -22.67 -4.05
C LEU A 42 9.18 -21.72 -5.22
N SER A 43 8.68 -22.07 -6.41
CA SER A 43 8.69 -21.19 -7.56
C SER A 43 7.73 -20.02 -7.31
N THR A 44 8.23 -18.79 -7.45
CA THR A 44 7.40 -17.58 -7.35
C THR A 44 6.47 -17.47 -8.56
N LYS A 45 5.20 -17.12 -8.31
CA LYS A 45 4.19 -16.91 -9.36
C LYS A 45 3.91 -15.41 -9.52
N ALA A 46 3.66 -14.97 -10.75
CA ALA A 46 3.26 -13.58 -11.00
C ALA A 46 1.99 -13.20 -10.22
N THR A 47 1.08 -14.14 -9.99
CA THR A 47 -0.12 -13.95 -9.18
C THR A 47 0.16 -13.56 -7.73
N ASP A 48 1.33 -13.87 -7.19
CA ASP A 48 1.68 -13.60 -5.80
C ASP A 48 1.89 -12.09 -5.51
N TRP A 49 2.19 -11.31 -6.53
CA TRP A 49 2.33 -9.87 -6.41
C TRP A 49 1.30 -9.08 -7.25
N LEU A 50 0.95 -9.60 -8.42
CA LEU A 50 0.05 -8.89 -9.32
C LEU A 50 -1.39 -8.86 -8.79
N LEU A 51 -1.87 -9.98 -8.23
CA LEU A 51 -3.24 -10.10 -7.71
C LEU A 51 -3.49 -9.15 -6.54
N PRO A 52 -2.68 -9.15 -5.45
CA PRO A 52 -2.87 -8.20 -4.36
C PRO A 52 -2.68 -6.74 -4.79
N LEU A 53 -1.75 -6.44 -5.70
CA LEU A 53 -1.56 -5.10 -6.24
C LEU A 53 -2.79 -4.62 -7.03
N LEU A 54 -3.29 -5.44 -7.96
CA LEU A 54 -4.50 -5.09 -8.71
C LEU A 54 -5.73 -4.95 -7.81
N LEU A 55 -5.89 -5.83 -6.83
CA LEU A 55 -6.98 -5.74 -5.86
C LEU A 55 -6.89 -4.43 -5.06
N LEU A 56 -5.71 -4.05 -4.62
CA LEU A 56 -5.50 -2.79 -3.90
C LEU A 56 -5.84 -1.57 -4.79
N ILE A 57 -5.43 -1.59 -6.06
CA ILE A 57 -5.77 -0.55 -7.04
C ILE A 57 -7.29 -0.47 -7.24
N ILE A 58 -7.95 -1.61 -7.42
CA ILE A 58 -9.40 -1.67 -7.61
C ILE A 58 -10.12 -1.10 -6.37
N VAL A 59 -9.71 -1.53 -5.17
CA VAL A 59 -10.30 -1.02 -3.92
C VAL A 59 -10.07 0.49 -3.79
N ALA A 60 -8.90 1.02 -4.12
CA ALA A 60 -8.62 2.45 -4.06
C ALA A 60 -9.49 3.26 -5.05
N ILE A 61 -9.66 2.77 -6.28
CA ILE A 61 -10.53 3.39 -7.29
C ILE A 61 -11.99 3.35 -6.82
N VAL A 62 -12.49 2.19 -6.39
CA VAL A 62 -13.85 2.04 -5.88
C VAL A 62 -14.09 2.94 -4.67
N SER A 63 -13.11 3.06 -3.77
CA SER A 63 -13.17 3.96 -2.62
C SER A 63 -13.36 5.42 -3.04
N THR A 64 -12.67 5.86 -4.11
CA THR A 64 -12.84 7.21 -4.67
C THR A 64 -14.27 7.44 -5.17
N PHE A 65 -14.84 6.46 -5.88
CA PHE A 65 -16.24 6.54 -6.34
C PHE A 65 -17.22 6.60 -5.15
N ILE A 66 -17.01 5.79 -4.12
CA ILE A 66 -17.86 5.76 -2.93
C ILE A 66 -17.83 7.12 -2.22
N TYR A 67 -16.64 7.69 -1.97
CA TYR A 67 -16.50 8.98 -1.31
C TYR A 67 -17.11 10.12 -2.14
N MET A 68 -16.87 10.15 -3.47
CA MET A 68 -17.43 11.17 -4.35
C MET A 68 -18.95 11.06 -4.54
N SER A 69 -19.54 9.89 -4.28
CA SER A 69 -21.00 9.69 -4.30
C SER A 69 -21.69 10.19 -3.02
N ASN A 70 -20.94 10.43 -1.94
CA ASN A 70 -21.47 10.99 -0.71
C ASN A 70 -21.41 12.53 -0.77
N PRO A 71 -22.58 13.26 -0.74
CA PRO A 71 -22.61 14.70 -0.90
C PRO A 71 -21.85 15.47 0.18
N GLU A 72 -21.88 15.00 1.44
CA GLU A 72 -21.18 15.63 2.57
C GLU A 72 -19.67 15.53 2.39
N ILE A 73 -19.17 14.32 2.12
CA ILE A 73 -17.73 14.07 1.93
C ILE A 73 -17.22 14.82 0.70
N LYS A 74 -18.00 14.82 -0.41
CA LYS A 74 -17.66 15.57 -1.61
C LYS A 74 -17.54 17.06 -1.31
N LEU A 75 -18.51 17.64 -0.58
CA LEU A 75 -18.49 19.05 -0.22
C LEU A 75 -17.29 19.39 0.68
N GLU A 76 -17.02 18.57 1.69
CA GLU A 76 -15.85 18.75 2.57
C GLU A 76 -14.53 18.72 1.78
N MET A 77 -14.38 17.76 0.88
CA MET A 77 -13.20 17.68 0.02
C MET A 77 -13.05 18.89 -0.88
N GLN A 78 -14.14 19.37 -1.48
CA GLN A 78 -14.14 20.58 -2.30
C GLN A 78 -13.71 21.81 -1.49
N GLN A 79 -14.25 22.00 -0.28
CA GLN A 79 -13.89 23.10 0.61
C GLN A 79 -12.42 23.05 1.06
N GLN A 80 -11.92 21.86 1.40
CA GLN A 80 -10.51 21.68 1.77
C GLN A 80 -9.57 21.99 0.59
N GLN A 81 -9.92 21.55 -0.61
CA GLN A 81 -9.14 21.82 -1.81
C GLN A 81 -9.16 23.29 -2.19
N GLU A 82 -10.34 23.94 -2.15
CA GLU A 82 -10.47 25.37 -2.40
C GLU A 82 -9.65 26.20 -1.40
N LYS A 83 -9.71 25.85 -0.11
CA LYS A 83 -8.92 26.51 0.92
C LYS A 83 -7.42 26.38 0.65
N ALA A 84 -6.95 25.18 0.33
CA ALA A 84 -5.54 24.96 0.03
C ALA A 84 -5.07 25.76 -1.20
N MET A 85 -5.91 25.83 -2.26
CA MET A 85 -5.61 26.63 -3.44
C MET A 85 -5.61 28.13 -3.13
N ARG A 86 -6.59 28.64 -2.35
CA ARG A 86 -6.60 30.03 -1.94
C ARG A 86 -5.34 30.41 -1.16
N GLU A 87 -4.91 29.58 -0.21
CA GLU A 87 -3.66 29.78 0.53
C GLU A 87 -2.43 29.84 -0.39
N GLN A 88 -2.39 28.97 -1.40
CA GLN A 88 -1.30 28.95 -2.38
C GLN A 88 -1.31 30.18 -3.28
N PHE A 89 -2.47 30.54 -3.83
CA PHE A 89 -2.61 31.69 -4.71
C PHE A 89 -2.35 33.01 -3.96
N GLN A 90 -2.74 33.11 -2.70
CA GLN A 90 -2.45 34.28 -1.89
C GLN A 90 -0.93 34.53 -1.75
N LYS A 91 -0.14 33.46 -1.55
CA LYS A 91 1.34 33.57 -1.55
C LYS A 91 1.88 34.04 -2.90
N MET A 92 1.25 33.62 -4.01
CA MET A 92 1.64 34.08 -5.35
C MET A 92 1.29 35.55 -5.58
N VAL A 93 0.17 36.04 -5.01
CA VAL A 93 -0.18 37.47 -5.02
C VAL A 93 0.79 38.28 -4.20
N GLU A 94 1.11 37.84 -2.97
CA GLU A 94 2.08 38.48 -2.08
C GLU A 94 3.49 38.55 -2.69
N SER A 95 3.88 37.55 -3.50
CA SER A 95 5.15 37.53 -4.22
C SER A 95 5.12 38.29 -5.56
N GLY A 96 3.99 38.88 -5.94
CA GLY A 96 3.82 39.62 -7.21
C GLY A 96 3.74 38.74 -8.46
N GLN A 97 3.60 37.43 -8.30
CA GLN A 97 3.51 36.47 -9.41
C GLN A 97 2.10 36.39 -10.04
N MET A 98 1.06 36.78 -9.28
CA MET A 98 -0.32 36.83 -9.73
C MET A 98 -1.02 38.09 -9.22
N THR A 99 -2.06 38.52 -9.96
CA THR A 99 -3.00 39.55 -9.50
C THR A 99 -4.21 38.87 -8.83
N GLN A 100 -4.93 39.58 -7.98
CA GLN A 100 -6.15 39.09 -7.36
C GLN A 100 -7.21 38.66 -8.39
N GLN A 101 -7.34 39.41 -9.49
CA GLN A 101 -8.24 39.05 -10.59
C GLN A 101 -7.88 37.70 -11.21
N GLN A 102 -6.59 37.43 -11.43
CA GLN A 102 -6.13 36.12 -11.94
C GLN A 102 -6.44 34.96 -10.97
N VAL A 103 -6.37 35.22 -9.66
CA VAL A 103 -6.74 34.22 -8.63
C VAL A 103 -8.23 33.89 -8.75
N ASP A 104 -9.10 34.91 -8.83
CA ASP A 104 -10.55 34.72 -8.92
C ASP A 104 -10.92 33.94 -10.21
N GLU A 105 -10.33 34.30 -11.36
CA GLU A 105 -10.50 33.57 -12.61
C GLU A 105 -10.04 32.10 -12.54
N GLN A 106 -8.94 31.82 -11.81
CA GLN A 106 -8.44 30.43 -11.65
C GLN A 106 -9.35 29.62 -10.73
N LEU A 107 -9.89 30.24 -9.67
CA LEU A 107 -10.82 29.57 -8.76
C LEU A 107 -12.13 29.22 -9.47
N ASP A 108 -12.68 30.15 -10.28
CA ASP A 108 -13.89 29.89 -11.06
C ASP A 108 -13.70 28.76 -12.07
N LYS A 109 -12.59 28.76 -12.84
CA LYS A 109 -12.25 27.67 -13.76
C LYS A 109 -12.10 26.33 -13.02
N THR A 110 -11.50 26.34 -11.84
CA THR A 110 -11.34 25.12 -11.06
C THR A 110 -12.69 24.61 -10.56
N ALA A 111 -13.58 25.51 -10.10
CA ALA A 111 -14.92 25.13 -9.69
C ALA A 111 -15.75 24.49 -10.82
N GLU A 112 -15.63 25.02 -12.05
CA GLU A 112 -16.23 24.39 -13.24
C GLU A 112 -15.63 22.99 -13.53
N MET A 113 -14.31 22.87 -13.47
CA MET A 113 -13.63 21.59 -13.70
C MET A 113 -14.02 20.54 -12.65
N MET A 114 -14.22 20.93 -11.39
CA MET A 114 -14.62 20.01 -10.30
C MET A 114 -16.04 19.45 -10.48
N ASN A 115 -16.83 19.93 -11.42
CA ASN A 115 -18.12 19.36 -11.78
C ASN A 115 -18.04 18.41 -12.98
N ASN A 116 -16.87 18.29 -13.63
CA ASN A 116 -16.69 17.41 -14.78
C ASN A 116 -16.39 15.96 -14.31
N PRO A 117 -17.26 14.96 -14.65
CA PRO A 117 -17.05 13.57 -14.25
C PRO A 117 -15.70 12.98 -14.70
N MET A 118 -15.16 13.41 -15.83
CA MET A 118 -13.87 12.96 -16.30
C MET A 118 -12.75 13.39 -15.35
N ILE A 119 -12.83 14.61 -14.82
CA ILE A 119 -11.83 15.15 -13.89
C ILE A 119 -11.97 14.52 -12.51
N ILE A 120 -13.22 14.29 -12.06
CA ILE A 120 -13.47 13.75 -10.72
C ILE A 120 -13.18 12.24 -10.63
N TYR A 121 -13.46 11.47 -11.69
CA TYR A 121 -13.38 10.01 -11.64
C TYR A 121 -12.27 9.43 -12.51
N LEU A 122 -12.19 9.84 -13.80
CA LEU A 122 -11.28 9.18 -14.75
C LEU A 122 -9.82 9.54 -14.48
N ILE A 123 -9.51 10.82 -14.32
CA ILE A 123 -8.13 11.28 -14.08
C ILE A 123 -7.58 10.72 -12.77
N PRO A 124 -8.26 10.78 -11.61
CA PRO A 124 -7.79 10.15 -10.39
C PRO A 124 -7.63 8.65 -10.52
N SER A 125 -8.55 7.94 -11.20
CA SER A 125 -8.44 6.49 -11.39
C SER A 125 -7.20 6.09 -12.18
N ILE A 126 -6.90 6.80 -13.28
CA ILE A 126 -5.68 6.57 -14.06
C ILE A 126 -4.45 6.91 -13.23
N SER A 127 -4.49 8.02 -12.48
CA SER A 127 -3.39 8.44 -11.62
C SER A 127 -3.11 7.42 -10.51
N ILE A 128 -4.14 6.91 -9.85
CA ILE A 128 -4.03 5.84 -8.84
C ILE A 128 -3.36 4.61 -9.46
N PHE A 129 -3.84 4.17 -10.63
CA PHE A 129 -3.27 3.01 -11.31
C PHE A 129 -1.78 3.19 -11.62
N VAL A 130 -1.42 4.29 -12.27
CA VAL A 130 -0.03 4.56 -12.68
C VAL A 130 0.88 4.74 -11.46
N ILE A 131 0.44 5.55 -10.48
CA ILE A 131 1.25 5.84 -9.30
C ILE A 131 1.48 4.57 -8.48
N MET A 132 0.47 3.74 -8.25
CA MET A 132 0.62 2.52 -7.46
C MET A 132 1.53 1.50 -8.14
N LEU A 133 1.47 1.39 -9.49
CA LEU A 133 2.42 0.56 -10.22
C LEU A 133 3.86 1.07 -10.09
N LEU A 134 4.07 2.38 -10.30
CA LEU A 134 5.39 2.99 -10.16
C LEU A 134 5.95 2.79 -8.74
N TRP A 135 5.13 3.06 -7.72
CA TRP A 135 5.49 2.86 -6.33
C TRP A 135 5.88 1.41 -6.05
N PHE A 136 5.07 0.44 -6.47
CA PHE A 136 5.36 -0.97 -6.28
C PHE A 136 6.73 -1.35 -6.84
N PHE A 137 7.03 -1.00 -8.10
CA PHE A 137 8.30 -1.36 -8.72
C PHE A 137 9.49 -0.60 -8.12
N ILE A 138 9.34 0.70 -7.83
CA ILE A 138 10.40 1.50 -7.21
C ILE A 138 10.76 0.93 -5.83
N PHE A 139 9.77 0.73 -4.96
CA PHE A 139 10.03 0.23 -3.60
C PHE A 139 10.53 -1.20 -3.59
N THR A 140 9.97 -2.06 -4.44
CA THR A 140 10.48 -3.44 -4.60
C THR A 140 11.93 -3.45 -5.06
N THR A 141 12.28 -2.59 -6.03
CA THR A 141 13.66 -2.51 -6.53
C THR A 141 14.62 -2.02 -5.44
N ILE A 142 14.27 -0.98 -4.71
CA ILE A 142 15.11 -0.48 -3.62
C ILE A 142 15.30 -1.56 -2.54
N ALA A 143 14.21 -2.20 -2.11
CA ALA A 143 14.25 -3.27 -1.12
C ALA A 143 15.07 -4.48 -1.62
N PHE A 144 14.94 -4.84 -2.91
CA PHE A 144 15.77 -5.86 -3.55
C PHE A 144 17.25 -5.51 -3.50
N LEU A 145 17.61 -4.29 -3.92
CA LEU A 145 19.02 -3.85 -3.93
C LEU A 145 19.63 -3.87 -2.52
N ILE A 146 18.89 -3.38 -1.52
CA ILE A 146 19.33 -3.43 -0.13
C ILE A 146 19.51 -4.89 0.32
N SER A 147 18.51 -5.74 0.09
CA SER A 147 18.53 -7.14 0.50
C SER A 147 19.65 -7.93 -0.18
N LYS A 148 19.86 -7.71 -1.48
CA LYS A 148 20.85 -8.44 -2.28
C LYS A 148 22.28 -7.96 -2.04
N PHE A 149 22.51 -6.66 -2.09
CA PHE A 149 23.86 -6.10 -2.08
C PHE A 149 24.30 -5.63 -0.68
N ALA A 150 23.46 -4.92 0.07
CA ALA A 150 23.85 -4.46 1.40
C ALA A 150 23.77 -5.57 2.45
N PHE A 151 22.77 -6.47 2.33
CA PHE A 151 22.57 -7.55 3.29
C PHE A 151 23.13 -8.90 2.81
N LYS A 152 23.58 -8.98 1.55
CA LYS A 152 24.15 -10.18 0.91
C LYS A 152 23.19 -11.39 0.97
N GLY A 153 21.89 -11.14 0.85
CA GLY A 153 20.85 -12.17 0.85
C GLY A 153 20.81 -12.93 -0.47
N ASP A 154 20.38 -14.19 -0.40
CA ASP A 154 20.29 -15.08 -1.55
C ASP A 154 18.86 -15.13 -2.10
N GLY A 155 18.34 -14.01 -2.59
CA GLY A 155 17.03 -13.90 -3.21
C GLY A 155 17.10 -13.36 -4.64
N SER A 156 16.09 -13.69 -5.45
CA SER A 156 15.85 -13.16 -6.79
C SER A 156 14.93 -11.94 -6.78
N TYR A 157 14.88 -11.20 -7.90
CA TYR A 157 13.94 -10.08 -8.04
C TYR A 157 12.47 -10.55 -8.01
N SER A 158 12.16 -11.73 -8.55
CA SER A 158 10.83 -12.32 -8.47
C SER A 158 10.42 -12.64 -7.03
N GLN A 159 11.36 -13.11 -6.21
CA GLN A 159 11.14 -13.29 -4.78
C GLN A 159 10.93 -11.96 -4.04
N ALA A 160 11.62 -10.89 -4.45
CA ALA A 160 11.38 -9.55 -3.92
C ALA A 160 9.98 -9.03 -4.28
N MET A 161 9.51 -9.28 -5.51
CA MET A 161 8.13 -8.93 -5.92
C MET A 161 7.10 -9.68 -5.07
N THR A 162 7.29 -10.98 -4.81
CA THR A 162 6.41 -11.77 -3.94
C THR A 162 6.45 -11.25 -2.49
N ALA A 163 7.65 -10.93 -1.97
CA ALA A 163 7.85 -10.40 -0.62
C ALA A 163 7.20 -9.02 -0.41
N MET A 164 7.12 -8.20 -1.45
CA MET A 164 6.42 -6.91 -1.42
C MET A 164 4.93 -7.06 -1.70
N GLY A 165 4.55 -7.94 -2.63
CA GLY A 165 3.19 -8.05 -3.14
C GLY A 165 2.23 -8.71 -2.16
N LEU A 166 2.55 -9.88 -1.63
CA LEU A 166 1.63 -10.60 -0.73
C LEU A 166 1.23 -9.77 0.51
N PRO A 167 2.13 -9.03 1.19
CA PRO A 167 1.73 -8.15 2.29
C PRO A 167 0.70 -7.07 1.92
N MET A 168 0.54 -6.72 0.64
CA MET A 168 -0.46 -5.74 0.19
C MET A 168 -1.90 -6.15 0.54
N TYR A 169 -2.18 -7.43 0.84
CA TYR A 169 -3.47 -7.83 1.37
C TYR A 169 -3.81 -7.15 2.71
N ILE A 170 -2.81 -6.80 3.51
CA ILE A 170 -2.98 -5.99 4.73
C ILE A 170 -3.46 -4.58 4.36
N SER A 171 -2.87 -3.99 3.31
CA SER A 171 -3.28 -2.68 2.80
C SER A 171 -4.67 -2.69 2.16
N VAL A 172 -5.03 -3.80 1.50
CA VAL A 172 -6.41 -4.01 1.00
C VAL A 172 -7.41 -4.00 2.16
N LEU A 173 -7.13 -4.78 3.21
CA LEU A 173 -7.96 -4.81 4.42
C LEU A 173 -8.07 -3.42 5.07
N GLN A 174 -6.94 -2.72 5.23
CA GLN A 174 -6.90 -1.35 5.73
C GLN A 174 -7.79 -0.42 4.90
N SER A 175 -7.69 -0.47 3.57
CA SER A 175 -8.45 0.41 2.67
C SER A 175 -9.95 0.18 2.78
N ILE A 176 -10.38 -1.07 2.91
CA ILE A 176 -11.79 -1.41 3.10
C ILE A 176 -12.31 -0.85 4.44
N ILE A 177 -11.57 -1.06 5.53
CA ILE A 177 -11.94 -0.55 6.86
C ILE A 177 -11.95 0.99 6.85
N LEU A 178 -10.98 1.61 6.18
CA LEU A 178 -10.87 3.07 6.07
C LEU A 178 -12.11 3.69 5.41
N VAL A 179 -12.59 3.09 4.32
CA VAL A 179 -13.82 3.53 3.64
C VAL A 179 -15.03 3.41 4.56
N ILE A 180 -15.20 2.26 5.21
CA ILE A 180 -16.33 2.04 6.12
C ILE A 180 -16.32 3.07 7.25
N VAL A 181 -15.19 3.25 7.93
CA VAL A 181 -15.05 4.22 9.03
C VAL A 181 -15.23 5.65 8.53
N GLY A 182 -14.68 5.99 7.36
CA GLY A 182 -14.82 7.30 6.75
C GLY A 182 -16.29 7.65 6.45
N LEU A 183 -17.05 6.70 5.87
CA LEU A 183 -18.48 6.87 5.63
C LEU A 183 -19.28 7.05 6.93
N LEU A 184 -18.97 6.28 7.97
CA LEU A 184 -19.62 6.40 9.28
C LEU A 184 -19.33 7.74 9.96
N MET A 185 -18.16 8.32 9.69
CA MET A 185 -17.72 9.61 10.23
C MET A 185 -18.10 10.80 9.32
N GLY A 186 -18.65 10.55 8.13
CA GLY A 186 -19.02 11.60 7.16
C GLY A 186 -17.80 12.34 6.57
N LYS A 187 -16.60 11.78 6.62
CA LYS A 187 -15.37 12.42 6.14
C LYS A 187 -14.40 11.45 5.46
N MET A 188 -13.59 11.97 4.56
CA MET A 188 -12.50 11.18 3.97
C MET A 188 -11.36 11.06 4.98
N LEU A 189 -11.02 9.82 5.36
CA LEU A 189 -9.89 9.53 6.24
C LEU A 189 -8.62 9.26 5.41
N THR A 190 -7.49 9.78 5.86
CA THR A 190 -6.17 9.57 5.24
C THR A 190 -5.42 8.38 5.82
N GLY A 191 -5.92 7.77 6.89
CA GLY A 191 -5.36 6.60 7.57
C GLY A 191 -6.13 6.25 8.82
N LEU A 192 -5.91 5.05 9.34
CA LEU A 192 -6.48 4.57 10.61
C LEU A 192 -5.56 4.94 11.79
N ASN A 193 -5.27 6.22 11.91
CA ASN A 193 -4.39 6.78 12.92
C ASN A 193 -5.13 7.81 13.80
N PRO A 194 -4.64 8.08 15.04
CA PRO A 194 -5.31 8.99 15.95
C PRO A 194 -5.56 10.41 15.40
N ALA A 195 -4.62 10.94 14.62
CA ALA A 195 -4.80 12.29 14.05
C ALA A 195 -5.97 12.35 13.05
N SER A 196 -6.06 11.37 12.15
CA SER A 196 -7.14 11.28 11.16
C SER A 196 -8.50 11.03 11.83
N LEU A 197 -8.55 10.16 12.84
CA LEU A 197 -9.77 9.83 13.56
C LEU A 197 -10.29 11.01 14.40
N THR A 198 -9.42 11.78 15.04
CA THR A 198 -9.79 12.92 15.89
C THR A 198 -9.88 14.25 15.15
N GLY A 199 -9.47 14.29 13.88
CA GLY A 199 -9.43 15.52 13.08
C GLY A 199 -8.32 16.50 13.50
N MET A 200 -7.24 16.00 14.09
CA MET A 200 -6.10 16.84 14.46
C MET A 200 -5.38 17.37 13.23
N ASP A 201 -4.99 18.63 13.27
CA ASP A 201 -4.21 19.24 12.21
C ASP A 201 -2.80 18.65 12.14
N ILE A 202 -2.51 17.97 11.03
CA ILE A 202 -1.20 17.34 10.76
C ILE A 202 -0.06 18.35 10.58
N LYS A 203 -0.37 19.64 10.42
CA LYS A 203 0.63 20.72 10.40
C LYS A 203 1.18 21.02 11.81
N THR A 204 0.52 20.56 12.86
CA THR A 204 1.02 20.65 14.24
C THR A 204 1.91 19.47 14.57
N LEU A 205 2.93 19.67 15.42
CA LEU A 205 3.82 18.59 15.83
C LEU A 205 3.10 17.38 16.46
N PRO A 206 2.12 17.56 17.39
CA PRO A 206 1.34 16.44 17.92
C PRO A 206 0.52 15.72 16.82
N GLY A 207 -0.19 16.47 15.97
CA GLY A 207 -0.98 15.91 14.88
C GLY A 207 -0.11 15.13 13.88
N PHE A 208 1.06 15.69 13.54
CA PHE A 208 2.05 15.02 12.71
C PHE A 208 2.51 13.69 13.32
N LEU A 209 2.92 13.67 14.58
CA LEU A 209 3.39 12.45 15.24
C LEU A 209 2.27 11.39 15.35
N LEU A 210 1.06 11.81 15.71
CA LEU A 210 -0.09 10.91 15.82
C LEU A 210 -0.56 10.37 14.46
N SER A 211 -0.36 11.11 13.37
CA SER A 211 -0.66 10.63 12.02
C SER A 211 0.23 9.45 11.60
N ARG A 212 1.37 9.25 12.28
CA ARG A 212 2.31 8.14 12.01
C ARG A 212 1.94 6.86 12.75
N LEU A 213 1.04 6.90 13.72
CA LEU A 213 0.64 5.73 14.52
C LEU A 213 -0.50 4.95 13.83
N ASP A 214 -0.30 4.61 12.56
CA ASP A 214 -1.23 3.75 11.82
C ASP A 214 -0.85 2.28 12.01
N VAL A 215 -1.73 1.55 12.71
CA VAL A 215 -1.48 0.15 13.10
C VAL A 215 -1.33 -0.76 11.87
N PHE A 216 -2.12 -0.53 10.81
CA PHE A 216 -2.04 -1.33 9.58
C PHE A 216 -0.76 -1.06 8.80
N SER A 217 -0.32 0.20 8.74
CA SER A 217 0.95 0.56 8.11
C SER A 217 2.13 -0.09 8.85
N ILE A 218 2.15 0.00 10.18
CA ILE A 218 3.18 -0.65 11.01
C ILE A 218 3.17 -2.16 10.76
N TRP A 219 2.00 -2.79 10.79
CA TRP A 219 1.86 -4.23 10.52
C TRP A 219 2.36 -4.59 9.12
N PHE A 220 1.95 -3.85 8.08
CA PHE A 220 2.42 -4.05 6.70
C PHE A 220 3.94 -4.05 6.62
N TYR A 221 4.61 -3.03 7.15
CA TYR A 221 6.06 -2.93 7.07
C TYR A 221 6.80 -3.97 7.93
N ILE A 222 6.23 -4.41 9.04
CA ILE A 222 6.76 -5.57 9.80
C ILE A 222 6.70 -6.83 8.93
N VAL A 223 5.55 -7.10 8.29
CA VAL A 223 5.37 -8.29 7.45
C VAL A 223 6.26 -8.22 6.22
N VAL A 224 6.41 -7.05 5.57
CA VAL A 224 7.38 -6.84 4.47
C VAL A 224 8.80 -7.17 4.93
N GLY A 225 9.22 -6.69 6.11
CA GLY A 225 10.54 -7.02 6.66
C GLY A 225 10.73 -8.53 6.89
N ILE A 226 9.74 -9.22 7.45
CA ILE A 226 9.75 -10.68 7.61
C ILE A 226 9.83 -11.37 6.24
N ALA A 227 9.00 -10.94 5.28
CA ALA A 227 8.94 -11.50 3.94
C ALA A 227 10.30 -11.42 3.23
N PHE A 228 10.91 -10.22 3.20
CA PHE A 228 12.23 -10.06 2.59
C PHE A 228 13.31 -10.89 3.30
N ALA A 229 13.32 -10.93 4.65
CA ALA A 229 14.28 -11.75 5.38
C ALA A 229 14.19 -13.22 4.98
N LYS A 230 12.97 -13.77 4.98
CA LYS A 230 12.75 -15.20 4.67
C LYS A 230 12.99 -15.52 3.21
N MET A 231 12.48 -14.70 2.29
CA MET A 231 12.68 -14.88 0.84
C MET A 231 14.15 -14.74 0.43
N PHE A 232 14.94 -13.96 1.18
CA PHE A 232 16.39 -13.82 0.96
C PHE A 232 17.24 -14.73 1.85
N LYS A 233 16.61 -15.73 2.51
CA LYS A 233 17.25 -16.77 3.32
C LYS A 233 18.16 -16.21 4.41
N SER A 234 17.74 -15.10 5.04
CA SER A 234 18.49 -14.45 6.11
C SER A 234 17.98 -14.87 7.49
N ASP A 235 18.88 -15.23 8.39
CA ASP A 235 18.56 -15.53 9.79
C ASP A 235 18.26 -14.27 10.61
N ASN A 236 18.74 -13.10 10.16
CA ASN A 236 18.57 -11.84 10.87
C ASN A 236 17.30 -11.10 10.45
N VAL A 237 16.15 -11.65 10.81
CA VAL A 237 14.82 -11.07 10.51
C VAL A 237 14.68 -9.66 11.10
N LYS A 238 15.21 -9.40 12.29
CA LYS A 238 15.12 -8.08 12.95
C LYS A 238 15.73 -6.97 12.11
N LYS A 239 16.87 -7.22 11.47
CA LYS A 239 17.56 -6.26 10.60
C LYS A 239 16.65 -5.82 9.45
N TYR A 240 15.93 -6.74 8.83
CA TYR A 240 15.01 -6.45 7.72
C TYR A 240 13.77 -5.68 8.21
N ILE A 241 13.20 -6.05 9.36
CA ILE A 241 12.07 -5.33 9.96
C ILE A 241 12.45 -3.88 10.27
N PHE A 242 13.59 -3.66 10.93
CA PHE A 242 14.04 -2.29 11.24
C PHE A 242 14.34 -1.48 9.98
N THR A 243 14.88 -2.11 8.94
CA THR A 243 15.12 -1.44 7.65
C THR A 243 13.80 -1.09 6.96
N SER A 244 12.83 -1.99 6.96
CA SER A 244 11.51 -1.76 6.39
C SER A 244 10.76 -0.62 7.11
N ILE A 245 10.77 -0.60 8.44
CA ILE A 245 10.18 0.47 9.24
C ILE A 245 10.95 1.79 9.04
N GLY A 246 12.28 1.76 9.03
CA GLY A 246 13.11 2.93 8.77
C GLY A 246 12.86 3.53 7.39
N PHE A 247 12.70 2.68 6.38
CA PHE A 247 12.33 3.08 5.04
C PHE A 247 10.96 3.78 5.02
N TRP A 248 9.96 3.17 5.66
CA TRP A 248 8.65 3.80 5.82
C TRP A 248 8.74 5.18 6.47
N LEU A 249 9.47 5.32 7.57
CA LEU A 249 9.64 6.60 8.24
C LEU A 249 10.29 7.65 7.33
N VAL A 250 11.34 7.30 6.58
CA VAL A 250 12.04 8.23 5.66
C VAL A 250 11.14 8.71 4.53
N PHE A 251 10.32 7.84 3.95
CA PHE A 251 9.43 8.21 2.84
C PHE A 251 8.10 8.83 3.28
N MET A 252 7.85 8.91 4.57
CA MET A 252 6.71 9.65 5.13
C MET A 252 7.07 11.09 5.52
N PHE A 253 8.35 11.48 5.46
CA PHE A 253 8.83 12.84 5.62
C PHE A 253 9.09 13.48 4.25
#